data_c274f8b08c8238b6c9a53a99982dbe1c
#
_entry.id   c274f8b08c8238b6c9a53a99982dbe1c
#
_cell.length_a   1.000
_cell.length_b   1.000
_cell.length_c   1.000
_cell.angle_alpha   90.00
_cell.angle_beta   90.00
_cell.angle_gamma   90.00
#
_symmetry.space_group_name_H-M   'P 1'
#
loop_
_entity.id
_entity.type
_entity.pdbx_description
1 polymer ?
#
loop_
_entity_poly.entity_id
_entity_poly.type
_entity_poly.pdbx_seq_one_letter_code
_entity_poly.pdbx_strand_id
1 'polypeptide(L)'
;GVMFLYIFTAIACGFAALCYAEFASTVPVSGSAYTYSYVAFGEIFAWIIGWDLLMEYAIGNIAVAISWSDYFTNLTSKAGIHIPDWLTMDYSTAHTGFTKVSEAIASGISTSAMDAIDLSRYYAWLNAPTLGGLHLIADIPAMLIVVLITYIVYRGIKESRRASNVMVLIKLAIILLVIILGSFYINTDNWTPFTPTGVTGILKGVSAVFFAYIGFDAISTTAEECKDPQRDLPRGMIYALVV
;
A
#
# COMPACT_ATOMS: atom_id res chain seq x y z
N GLY A 1 -5.94 9.99 19.13
CA GLY A 1 -5.53 8.58 19.15
C GLY A 1 -4.60 8.23 18.01
N VAL A 2 -4.99 8.49 16.77
CA VAL A 2 -4.22 8.10 15.55
C VAL A 2 -2.81 8.70 15.52
N MET A 3 -2.61 9.91 15.99
CA MET A 3 -1.30 10.55 16.07
C MET A 3 -0.29 9.72 16.89
N PHE A 4 -0.71 9.14 18.02
CA PHE A 4 0.14 8.26 18.81
C PHE A 4 0.52 6.96 18.08
N LEU A 5 -0.40 6.42 17.27
CA LEU A 5 -0.14 5.28 16.40
C LEU A 5 1.06 5.54 15.48
N TYR A 6 1.03 6.66 14.76
CA TYR A 6 2.12 7.05 13.86
C TYR A 6 3.43 7.26 14.62
N ILE A 7 3.40 7.94 15.78
CA ILE A 7 4.60 8.18 16.59
C ILE A 7 5.22 6.86 17.07
N PHE A 8 4.43 5.94 17.63
CA PHE A 8 4.96 4.64 18.09
C PHE A 8 5.52 3.82 16.93
N THR A 9 4.83 3.80 15.80
CA THR A 9 5.30 3.09 14.60
C THR A 9 6.57 3.74 14.05
N ALA A 10 6.63 5.07 14.00
CA ALA A 10 7.82 5.80 13.54
C ALA A 10 9.05 5.51 14.41
N ILE A 11 8.89 5.42 15.74
CA ILE A 11 9.98 5.07 16.66
C ILE A 11 10.47 3.64 16.36
N ALA A 12 9.58 2.67 16.22
CA ALA A 12 9.94 1.29 15.92
C ALA A 12 10.66 1.17 14.57
N CYS A 13 10.11 1.79 13.52
CA CYS A 13 10.73 1.84 12.19
C CYS A 13 12.06 2.60 12.21
N GLY A 14 12.18 3.63 13.06
CA GLY A 14 13.42 4.39 13.24
C GLY A 14 14.57 3.53 13.74
N PHE A 15 14.34 2.66 14.72
CA PHE A 15 15.37 1.71 15.17
C PHE A 15 15.78 0.74 14.07
N ALA A 16 14.80 0.20 13.31
CA ALA A 16 15.11 -0.66 12.17
C ALA A 16 15.92 0.09 11.10
N ALA A 17 15.53 1.31 10.76
CA ALA A 17 16.25 2.12 9.78
C ALA A 17 17.68 2.46 10.20
N LEU A 18 17.94 2.68 11.48
CA LEU A 18 19.31 2.88 11.98
C LEU A 18 20.17 1.62 11.77
N CYS A 19 19.63 0.43 12.03
CA CYS A 19 20.33 -0.83 11.73
C CYS A 19 20.62 -0.99 10.23
N TYR A 20 19.61 -0.71 9.38
CA TYR A 20 19.80 -0.74 7.93
C TYR A 20 20.83 0.30 7.46
N ALA A 21 20.80 1.49 8.02
CA ALA A 21 21.76 2.55 7.70
C ALA A 21 23.21 2.16 8.05
N GLU A 22 23.42 1.49 9.18
CA GLU A 22 24.72 0.97 9.58
C GLU A 22 25.22 -0.09 8.60
N PHE A 23 24.37 -1.07 8.27
CA PHE A 23 24.71 -2.07 7.26
C PHE A 23 24.97 -1.45 5.89
N ALA A 24 24.14 -0.52 5.44
CA ALA A 24 24.31 0.16 4.15
C ALA A 24 25.61 0.95 4.07
N SER A 25 26.10 1.51 5.18
CA SER A 25 27.39 2.20 5.22
C SER A 25 28.58 1.25 5.16
N THR A 26 28.42 0.03 5.66
CA THR A 26 29.48 -0.98 5.78
C THR A 26 29.51 -1.89 4.54
N VAL A 27 28.33 -2.27 4.03
CA VAL A 27 28.15 -3.17 2.89
C VAL A 27 27.26 -2.47 1.85
N PRO A 28 27.80 -1.50 1.09
CA PRO A 28 27.04 -0.69 0.15
C PRO A 28 26.78 -1.44 -1.17
N VAL A 29 26.14 -2.61 -1.08
CA VAL A 29 25.78 -3.49 -2.20
C VAL A 29 24.28 -3.64 -2.24
N SER A 30 23.72 -3.65 -3.45
CA SER A 30 22.28 -3.88 -3.65
C SER A 30 21.85 -5.25 -3.13
N GLY A 31 20.60 -5.31 -2.63
CA GLY A 31 20.00 -6.56 -2.13
C GLY A 31 19.32 -6.46 -0.76
N SER A 32 19.33 -5.26 -0.15
CA SER A 32 18.62 -5.02 1.13
C SER A 32 19.02 -6.02 2.23
N ALA A 33 18.07 -6.46 3.04
CA ALA A 33 18.31 -7.41 4.13
C ALA A 33 18.86 -8.76 3.66
N TYR A 34 18.64 -9.16 2.41
CA TYR A 34 19.28 -10.37 1.83
C TYR A 34 20.79 -10.28 1.90
N THR A 35 21.39 -9.20 1.37
CA THR A 35 22.84 -9.01 1.35
C THR A 35 23.40 -8.88 2.76
N TYR A 36 22.71 -8.15 3.63
CA TYR A 36 23.14 -7.97 5.02
C TYR A 36 23.12 -9.29 5.80
N SER A 37 22.08 -10.11 5.59
CA SER A 37 21.98 -11.43 6.20
C SER A 37 23.01 -12.40 5.65
N TYR A 38 23.35 -12.31 4.37
CA TYR A 38 24.40 -13.12 3.76
C TYR A 38 25.76 -12.87 4.41
N VAL A 39 26.10 -11.60 4.61
CA VAL A 39 27.38 -11.21 5.21
C VAL A 39 27.42 -11.55 6.71
N ALA A 40 26.30 -11.39 7.43
CA ALA A 40 26.26 -11.57 8.88
C ALA A 40 26.07 -13.04 9.31
N PHE A 41 25.21 -13.79 8.62
CA PHE A 41 24.74 -15.12 9.04
C PHE A 41 24.97 -16.23 8.02
N GLY A 42 25.37 -15.89 6.78
CA GLY A 42 25.63 -16.83 5.71
C GLY A 42 24.43 -17.16 4.84
N GLU A 43 24.63 -18.10 3.92
CA GLU A 43 23.77 -18.36 2.77
C GLU A 43 22.34 -18.80 3.12
N ILE A 44 22.19 -19.69 4.09
CA ILE A 44 20.88 -20.26 4.48
C ILE A 44 19.94 -19.16 5.00
N PHE A 45 20.44 -18.32 5.90
CA PHE A 45 19.66 -17.21 6.45
C PHE A 45 19.35 -16.18 5.37
N ALA A 46 20.30 -15.86 4.51
CA ALA A 46 20.09 -14.96 3.40
C ALA A 46 18.99 -15.49 2.45
N TRP A 47 18.99 -16.78 2.16
CA TRP A 47 17.98 -17.40 1.30
C TRP A 47 16.56 -17.26 1.88
N ILE A 48 16.39 -17.50 3.19
CA ILE A 48 15.10 -17.33 3.88
C ILE A 48 14.65 -15.85 3.80
N ILE A 49 15.52 -14.92 4.18
CA ILE A 49 15.23 -13.48 4.14
C ILE A 49 14.94 -13.01 2.72
N GLY A 50 15.64 -13.55 1.72
CA GLY A 50 15.38 -13.24 0.31
C GLY A 50 13.96 -13.60 -0.13
N TRP A 51 13.46 -14.77 0.29
CA TRP A 51 12.07 -15.17 0.06
C TRP A 51 11.08 -14.27 0.80
N ASP A 52 11.35 -13.91 2.04
CA ASP A 52 10.49 -13.01 2.82
C ASP A 52 10.39 -11.64 2.14
N LEU A 53 11.50 -11.07 1.67
CA LEU A 53 11.52 -9.81 0.93
C LEU A 53 10.74 -9.88 -0.38
N LEU A 54 10.87 -10.98 -1.14
CA LEU A 54 10.09 -11.17 -2.37
C LEU A 54 8.60 -11.19 -2.08
N MET A 55 8.18 -11.89 -1.03
CA MET A 55 6.78 -11.93 -0.61
C MET A 55 6.29 -10.58 -0.11
N GLU A 56 7.08 -9.88 0.70
CA GLU A 56 6.75 -8.54 1.21
C GLU A 56 6.50 -7.57 0.07
N TYR A 57 7.42 -7.46 -0.88
CA TYR A 57 7.29 -6.56 -2.01
C TYR A 57 6.16 -6.95 -2.97
N ALA A 58 5.95 -8.25 -3.21
CA ALA A 58 4.86 -8.74 -4.04
C ALA A 58 3.49 -8.40 -3.42
N ILE A 59 3.30 -8.70 -2.13
CA ILE A 59 2.06 -8.41 -1.41
C ILE A 59 1.83 -6.91 -1.33
N GLY A 60 2.87 -6.12 -1.03
CA GLY A 60 2.80 -4.66 -1.00
C GLY A 60 2.34 -4.08 -2.34
N ASN A 61 2.93 -4.53 -3.46
CA ASN A 61 2.55 -4.08 -4.80
C ASN A 61 1.11 -4.44 -5.15
N ILE A 62 0.65 -5.65 -4.80
CA ILE A 62 -0.73 -6.08 -5.03
C ILE A 62 -1.70 -5.19 -4.23
N ALA A 63 -1.45 -4.98 -2.94
CA ALA A 63 -2.29 -4.18 -2.07
C ALA A 63 -2.41 -2.72 -2.56
N VAL A 64 -1.28 -2.12 -2.97
CA VAL A 64 -1.24 -0.75 -3.51
C VAL A 64 -1.97 -0.67 -4.85
N ALA A 65 -1.82 -1.65 -5.74
CA ALA A 65 -2.49 -1.67 -7.04
C ALA A 65 -4.02 -1.75 -6.88
N ILE A 66 -4.51 -2.60 -5.96
CA ILE A 66 -5.94 -2.72 -5.64
C ILE A 66 -6.46 -1.39 -5.04
N SER A 67 -5.76 -0.81 -4.06
CA SER A 67 -6.14 0.48 -3.48
C SER A 67 -6.19 1.59 -4.54
N TRP A 68 -5.23 1.60 -5.46
CA TRP A 68 -5.23 2.56 -6.57
C TRP A 68 -6.44 2.36 -7.49
N SER A 69 -6.78 1.10 -7.80
CA SER A 69 -7.97 0.76 -8.59
C SER A 69 -9.25 1.29 -7.95
N ASP A 70 -9.42 1.10 -6.63
CA ASP A 70 -10.56 1.61 -5.88
C ASP A 70 -10.69 3.14 -5.98
N TYR A 71 -9.58 3.87 -5.78
CA TYR A 71 -9.59 5.33 -5.91
C TYR A 71 -9.87 5.79 -7.33
N PHE A 72 -9.27 5.14 -8.33
CA PHE A 72 -9.48 5.45 -9.73
C PHE A 72 -10.94 5.21 -10.15
N THR A 73 -11.52 4.09 -9.75
CA THR A 73 -12.92 3.74 -10.03
C THR A 73 -13.90 4.71 -9.38
N ASN A 74 -13.64 5.09 -8.13
CA ASN A 74 -14.42 6.11 -7.45
C ASN A 74 -14.34 7.48 -8.14
N LEU A 75 -13.16 7.87 -8.61
CA LEU A 75 -12.95 9.13 -9.31
C LEU A 75 -13.70 9.15 -10.67
N THR A 76 -13.56 8.08 -11.45
CA THR A 76 -14.24 7.94 -12.75
C THR A 76 -15.75 7.91 -12.60
N SER A 77 -16.28 7.23 -11.58
CA SER A 77 -17.70 7.19 -11.26
C SER A 77 -18.25 8.59 -10.95
N LYS A 78 -17.50 9.39 -10.15
CA LYS A 78 -17.87 10.80 -9.88
C LYS A 78 -17.81 11.68 -11.11
N ALA A 79 -16.97 11.34 -12.09
CA ALA A 79 -16.89 12.02 -13.38
C ALA A 79 -17.98 11.55 -14.39
N GLY A 80 -18.88 10.64 -13.98
CA GLY A 80 -19.96 10.10 -14.82
C GLY A 80 -19.55 8.91 -15.69
N ILE A 81 -18.34 8.37 -15.50
CA ILE A 81 -17.86 7.18 -16.22
C ILE A 81 -17.97 5.98 -15.26
N HIS A 82 -18.94 5.11 -15.50
CA HIS A 82 -19.13 3.90 -14.71
C HIS A 82 -18.41 2.72 -15.37
N ILE A 83 -17.38 2.21 -14.69
CA ILE A 83 -16.73 0.96 -15.06
C ILE A 83 -17.55 -0.17 -14.43
N PRO A 84 -17.89 -1.24 -15.17
CA PRO A 84 -18.63 -2.37 -14.61
C PRO A 84 -17.91 -3.00 -13.41
N ASP A 85 -18.62 -3.29 -12.33
CA ASP A 85 -18.06 -3.78 -11.07
C ASP A 85 -17.23 -5.07 -11.24
N TRP A 86 -17.60 -5.95 -12.17
CA TRP A 86 -16.84 -7.17 -12.48
C TRP A 86 -15.47 -6.93 -13.14
N LEU A 87 -15.18 -5.68 -13.59
CA LEU A 87 -13.86 -5.25 -14.09
C LEU A 87 -13.03 -4.47 -13.04
N THR A 88 -13.52 -4.32 -11.82
CA THR A 88 -12.91 -3.48 -10.79
C THR A 88 -12.65 -4.21 -9.48
N MET A 89 -12.72 -5.53 -9.50
CA MET A 89 -12.42 -6.36 -8.32
C MET A 89 -11.92 -7.75 -8.73
N ASP A 90 -11.37 -8.47 -7.78
CA ASP A 90 -10.92 -9.84 -8.00
C ASP A 90 -12.07 -10.87 -7.87
N TYR A 91 -11.84 -12.05 -8.44
CA TYR A 91 -12.80 -13.16 -8.45
C TYR A 91 -13.22 -13.59 -7.04
N SER A 92 -12.28 -13.68 -6.10
CA SER A 92 -12.55 -14.15 -4.73
C SER A 92 -13.42 -13.17 -3.97
N THR A 93 -13.17 -11.87 -4.14
CA THR A 93 -13.96 -10.79 -3.53
C THR A 93 -15.40 -10.79 -4.04
N ALA A 94 -15.58 -10.92 -5.35
CA ALA A 94 -16.92 -11.00 -5.96
C ALA A 94 -17.67 -12.27 -5.50
N HIS A 95 -17.02 -13.43 -5.51
CA HIS A 95 -17.61 -14.68 -5.07
C HIS A 95 -18.00 -14.66 -3.59
N THR A 96 -17.14 -14.15 -2.73
CA THR A 96 -17.42 -14.01 -1.30
C THR A 96 -18.60 -13.08 -1.05
N GLY A 97 -18.66 -11.95 -1.77
CA GLY A 97 -19.80 -11.03 -1.70
C GLY A 97 -21.09 -11.67 -2.17
N PHE A 98 -21.05 -12.43 -3.27
CA PHE A 98 -22.20 -13.18 -3.77
C PHE A 98 -22.72 -14.20 -2.73
N THR A 99 -21.86 -14.99 -2.14
CA THR A 99 -22.23 -15.99 -1.13
C THR A 99 -22.83 -15.32 0.09
N LYS A 100 -22.19 -14.28 0.63
CA LYS A 100 -22.65 -13.55 1.81
C LYS A 100 -24.03 -12.93 1.60
N VAL A 101 -24.25 -12.25 0.48
CA VAL A 101 -25.54 -11.62 0.17
C VAL A 101 -26.62 -12.66 -0.11
N SER A 102 -26.29 -13.74 -0.81
CA SER A 102 -27.23 -14.84 -1.07
C SER A 102 -27.72 -15.50 0.21
N GLU A 103 -26.82 -15.75 1.17
CA GLU A 103 -27.16 -16.30 2.49
C GLU A 103 -28.04 -15.34 3.30
N ALA A 104 -27.74 -14.03 3.24
CA ALA A 104 -28.54 -13.02 3.92
C ALA A 104 -29.94 -12.90 3.33
N ILE A 105 -30.10 -12.99 2.01
CA ILE A 105 -31.41 -13.02 1.33
C ILE A 105 -32.16 -14.28 1.73
N ALA A 106 -31.51 -15.44 1.77
CA ALA A 106 -32.12 -16.71 2.21
C ALA A 106 -32.61 -16.64 3.68
N SER A 107 -31.93 -15.82 4.51
CA SER A 107 -32.33 -15.56 5.90
C SER A 107 -33.42 -14.49 6.04
N GLY A 108 -33.97 -13.98 4.94
CA GLY A 108 -35.08 -12.98 4.92
C GLY A 108 -34.64 -11.54 5.09
N ILE A 109 -33.34 -11.22 4.96
CA ILE A 109 -32.84 -9.84 5.02
C ILE A 109 -33.04 -9.20 3.67
N SER A 110 -33.69 -8.02 3.66
CA SER A 110 -33.90 -7.24 2.43
C SER A 110 -32.58 -6.64 1.93
N THR A 111 -32.38 -6.62 0.60
CA THR A 111 -31.21 -6.00 -0.04
C THR A 111 -31.08 -4.51 0.30
N SER A 112 -32.17 -3.81 0.60
CA SER A 112 -32.16 -2.41 1.00
C SER A 112 -31.52 -2.14 2.39
N ALA A 113 -31.37 -3.19 3.19
CA ALA A 113 -30.73 -3.12 4.53
C ALA A 113 -29.24 -3.53 4.51
N MET A 114 -28.72 -3.90 3.33
CA MET A 114 -27.34 -4.37 3.17
C MET A 114 -26.38 -3.24 2.82
N ASP A 115 -25.11 -3.44 3.12
CA ASP A 115 -24.05 -2.49 2.76
C ASP A 115 -23.89 -2.38 1.24
N ALA A 116 -23.74 -1.16 0.75
CA ALA A 116 -23.52 -0.88 -0.66
C ALA A 116 -22.30 -1.62 -1.25
N ILE A 117 -21.27 -1.84 -0.44
CA ILE A 117 -20.06 -2.58 -0.84
C ILE A 117 -20.38 -4.06 -1.06
N ASP A 118 -21.16 -4.67 -0.17
CA ASP A 118 -21.54 -6.07 -0.32
C ASP A 118 -22.48 -6.27 -1.53
N LEU A 119 -23.36 -5.30 -1.79
CA LEU A 119 -24.23 -5.31 -2.97
C LEU A 119 -23.45 -5.14 -4.28
N SER A 120 -22.45 -4.26 -4.32
CA SER A 120 -21.57 -4.10 -5.50
C SER A 120 -20.87 -5.42 -5.84
N ARG A 121 -20.33 -6.12 -4.84
CA ARG A 121 -19.70 -7.45 -5.01
C ARG A 121 -20.69 -8.50 -5.52
N TYR A 122 -21.90 -8.49 -4.99
CA TYR A 122 -22.98 -9.38 -5.41
C TYR A 122 -23.38 -9.16 -6.87
N TYR A 123 -23.59 -7.90 -7.25
CA TYR A 123 -23.91 -7.55 -8.63
C TYR A 123 -22.75 -7.75 -9.61
N ALA A 124 -21.50 -7.58 -9.15
CA ALA A 124 -20.34 -7.92 -9.95
C ALA A 124 -20.35 -9.39 -10.38
N TRP A 125 -20.68 -10.28 -9.45
CA TRP A 125 -20.80 -11.71 -9.75
C TRP A 125 -21.94 -12.01 -10.73
N LEU A 126 -23.12 -11.45 -10.49
CA LEU A 126 -24.30 -11.71 -11.33
C LEU A 126 -24.18 -11.15 -12.75
N ASN A 127 -23.53 -9.98 -12.90
CA ASN A 127 -23.40 -9.29 -14.17
C ASN A 127 -22.15 -9.68 -14.95
N ALA A 128 -21.26 -10.48 -14.35
CA ALA A 128 -20.05 -10.92 -15.01
C ALA A 128 -20.37 -11.86 -16.19
N PRO A 129 -19.72 -11.66 -17.35
CA PRO A 129 -19.82 -12.60 -18.46
C PRO A 129 -19.35 -13.98 -18.04
N THR A 130 -20.06 -15.03 -18.49
CA THR A 130 -19.68 -16.41 -18.21
C THR A 130 -19.17 -17.10 -19.46
N LEU A 131 -18.02 -17.75 -19.36
CA LEU A 131 -17.45 -18.56 -20.42
C LEU A 131 -17.21 -19.98 -19.90
N GLY A 132 -17.94 -20.95 -20.44
CA GLY A 132 -17.79 -22.34 -19.99
C GLY A 132 -18.11 -22.58 -18.51
N GLY A 133 -18.99 -21.77 -17.90
CA GLY A 133 -19.33 -21.85 -16.48
C GLY A 133 -18.43 -21.08 -15.53
N LEU A 134 -17.35 -20.44 -16.04
CA LEU A 134 -16.47 -19.56 -15.27
C LEU A 134 -16.90 -18.10 -15.46
N HIS A 135 -17.04 -17.36 -14.36
CA HIS A 135 -17.29 -15.92 -14.40
C HIS A 135 -15.98 -15.20 -14.74
N LEU A 136 -16.02 -14.32 -15.75
CA LEU A 136 -14.88 -13.48 -16.14
C LEU A 136 -14.88 -12.23 -15.27
N ILE A 137 -14.15 -12.27 -14.18
CA ILE A 137 -14.01 -11.17 -13.23
C ILE A 137 -12.52 -10.87 -13.09
N ALA A 138 -12.14 -9.61 -13.26
CA ALA A 138 -10.74 -9.17 -13.14
C ALA A 138 -10.68 -7.68 -12.80
N ASP A 139 -9.74 -7.28 -11.96
CA ASP A 139 -9.46 -5.87 -11.68
C ASP A 139 -8.58 -5.29 -12.79
N ILE A 140 -9.22 -4.79 -13.84
CA ILE A 140 -8.53 -4.23 -15.01
C ILE A 140 -7.77 -2.95 -14.68
N PRO A 141 -8.31 -1.95 -13.92
CA PRO A 141 -7.53 -0.80 -13.52
C PRO A 141 -6.27 -1.15 -12.73
N ALA A 142 -6.33 -2.10 -11.78
CA ALA A 142 -5.16 -2.57 -11.05
C ALA A 142 -4.13 -3.22 -11.98
N MET A 143 -4.55 -4.05 -12.93
CA MET A 143 -3.66 -4.64 -13.92
C MET A 143 -2.99 -3.57 -14.80
N LEU A 144 -3.76 -2.58 -15.26
CA LEU A 144 -3.24 -1.52 -16.11
C LEU A 144 -2.20 -0.66 -15.41
N ILE A 145 -2.41 -0.29 -14.14
CA ILE A 145 -1.41 0.49 -13.40
C ILE A 145 -0.11 -0.29 -13.21
N VAL A 146 -0.20 -1.59 -12.91
CA VAL A 146 0.99 -2.45 -12.78
C VAL A 146 1.75 -2.52 -14.11
N VAL A 147 1.05 -2.72 -15.22
CA VAL A 147 1.68 -2.74 -16.57
C VAL A 147 2.33 -1.39 -16.89
N LEU A 148 1.64 -0.27 -16.58
CA LEU A 148 2.17 1.07 -16.81
C LEU A 148 3.46 1.31 -16.01
N ILE A 149 3.45 1.01 -14.71
CA ILE A 149 4.63 1.17 -13.85
C ILE A 149 5.76 0.26 -14.31
N THR A 150 5.47 -1.00 -14.64
CA THR A 150 6.45 -1.95 -15.18
C THR A 150 7.08 -1.42 -16.46
N TYR A 151 6.29 -0.82 -17.36
CA TYR A 151 6.79 -0.20 -18.58
C TYR A 151 7.71 0.99 -18.28
N ILE A 152 7.36 1.85 -17.32
CA ILE A 152 8.20 2.99 -16.91
C ILE A 152 9.54 2.49 -16.36
N VAL A 153 9.51 1.47 -15.50
CA VAL A 153 10.74 0.86 -14.95
C VAL A 153 11.58 0.23 -16.05
N TYR A 154 10.95 -0.49 -16.99
CA TYR A 154 11.63 -1.08 -18.15
C TYR A 154 12.34 -0.03 -19.05
N ARG A 155 11.77 1.19 -19.15
CA ARG A 155 12.39 2.29 -19.93
C ARG A 155 13.70 2.79 -19.31
N GLY A 156 13.94 2.49 -18.04
CA GLY A 156 15.20 2.70 -17.34
C GLY A 156 15.12 3.65 -16.15
N ILE A 157 16.21 3.70 -15.41
CA ILE A 157 16.32 4.38 -14.11
C ILE A 157 16.06 5.89 -14.19
N LYS A 158 16.48 6.55 -15.28
CA LYS A 158 16.31 8.01 -15.41
C LYS A 158 14.84 8.39 -15.51
N GLU A 159 14.06 7.67 -16.30
CA GLU A 159 12.63 7.85 -16.48
C GLU A 159 11.87 7.49 -15.22
N SER A 160 12.19 6.36 -14.62
CA SER A 160 11.61 5.89 -13.36
C SER A 160 11.84 6.91 -12.23
N ARG A 161 13.06 7.41 -12.05
CA ARG A 161 13.38 8.44 -11.06
C ARG A 161 12.62 9.75 -11.32
N ARG A 162 12.50 10.18 -12.59
CA ARG A 162 11.73 11.40 -12.92
C ARG A 162 10.25 11.22 -12.58
N ALA A 163 9.66 10.09 -12.97
CA ALA A 163 8.28 9.76 -12.64
C ALA A 163 8.06 9.73 -11.12
N SER A 164 8.92 9.06 -10.38
CA SER A 164 8.86 8.98 -8.91
C SER A 164 8.96 10.38 -8.27
N ASN A 165 9.92 11.22 -8.68
CA ASN A 165 10.05 12.57 -8.14
C ASN A 165 8.81 13.43 -8.39
N VAL A 166 8.21 13.33 -9.58
CA VAL A 166 6.96 14.05 -9.88
C VAL A 166 5.82 13.59 -9.00
N MET A 167 5.67 12.26 -8.81
CA MET A 167 4.63 11.70 -7.93
C MET A 167 4.82 12.12 -6.47
N VAL A 168 6.06 12.14 -5.97
CA VAL A 168 6.36 12.62 -4.61
C VAL A 168 6.01 14.10 -4.45
N LEU A 169 6.37 14.95 -5.43
CA LEU A 169 6.01 16.38 -5.39
C LEU A 169 4.49 16.58 -5.40
N ILE A 170 3.76 15.86 -6.23
CA ILE A 170 2.29 15.91 -6.27
C ILE A 170 1.72 15.47 -4.91
N LYS A 171 2.21 14.37 -4.35
CA LYS A 171 1.79 13.88 -3.03
C LYS A 171 1.99 14.93 -1.94
N LEU A 172 3.17 15.52 -1.86
CA LEU A 172 3.47 16.57 -0.87
C LEU A 172 2.60 17.81 -1.07
N ALA A 173 2.37 18.22 -2.32
CA ALA A 173 1.50 19.35 -2.62
C ALA A 173 0.05 19.08 -2.18
N ILE A 174 -0.47 17.88 -2.41
CA ILE A 174 -1.82 17.49 -1.97
C ILE A 174 -1.90 17.46 -0.44
N ILE A 175 -0.89 16.91 0.25
CA ILE A 175 -0.86 16.88 1.73
C ILE A 175 -0.88 18.31 2.28
N LEU A 176 -0.04 19.21 1.75
CA LEU A 176 -0.02 20.62 2.16
C LEU A 176 -1.37 21.31 1.90
N LEU A 177 -1.97 21.05 0.74
CA LEU A 177 -3.29 21.59 0.40
C LEU A 177 -4.35 21.12 1.41
N VAL A 178 -4.37 19.83 1.75
CA VAL A 178 -5.30 19.28 2.74
C VAL A 178 -5.07 19.89 4.13
N ILE A 179 -3.81 20.08 4.54
CA ILE A 179 -3.49 20.72 5.82
C ILE A 179 -3.98 22.17 5.83
N ILE A 180 -3.69 22.93 4.78
CA ILE A 180 -4.07 24.35 4.68
C ILE A 180 -5.59 24.50 4.65
N LEU A 181 -6.28 23.79 3.76
CA LEU A 181 -7.73 23.87 3.65
C LEU A 181 -8.42 23.30 4.90
N GLY A 182 -7.94 22.17 5.42
CA GLY A 182 -8.49 21.52 6.60
C GLY A 182 -8.35 22.36 7.87
N SER A 183 -7.32 23.21 7.96
CA SER A 183 -7.12 24.10 9.12
C SER A 183 -8.28 25.07 9.32
N PHE A 184 -8.99 25.46 8.25
CA PHE A 184 -10.17 26.32 8.34
C PHE A 184 -11.43 25.61 8.86
N TYR A 185 -11.44 24.28 8.88
CA TYR A 185 -12.58 23.45 9.29
C TYR A 185 -12.33 22.70 10.60
N ILE A 186 -11.31 23.09 11.37
CA ILE A 186 -10.98 22.45 12.64
C ILE A 186 -12.11 22.72 13.66
N ASN A 187 -12.72 21.65 14.16
CA ASN A 187 -13.60 21.67 15.32
C ASN A 187 -12.91 20.98 16.50
N THR A 188 -12.57 21.76 17.52
CA THR A 188 -11.88 21.28 18.71
C THR A 188 -12.71 20.32 19.56
N ASP A 189 -14.04 20.35 19.45
CA ASP A 189 -14.92 19.44 20.19
C ASP A 189 -14.71 17.97 19.78
N ASN A 190 -14.27 17.74 18.53
CA ASN A 190 -13.94 16.41 18.04
C ASN A 190 -12.68 15.80 18.69
N TRP A 191 -11.94 16.55 19.51
CA TRP A 191 -10.76 16.05 20.20
C TRP A 191 -11.09 15.34 21.52
N THR A 192 -12.34 15.42 21.97
CA THR A 192 -12.80 14.76 23.18
C THR A 192 -13.86 13.68 22.88
N PRO A 193 -13.64 12.40 23.30
CA PRO A 193 -12.44 11.86 23.94
C PRO A 193 -11.30 11.60 22.93
N PHE A 194 -10.05 11.97 23.29
CA PHE A 194 -8.91 11.86 22.39
C PHE A 194 -8.56 10.40 22.01
N THR A 195 -8.86 9.45 22.89
CA THR A 195 -8.66 8.01 22.71
C THR A 195 -9.93 7.23 23.02
N PRO A 196 -10.97 7.26 22.18
CA PRO A 196 -12.27 6.65 22.47
C PRO A 196 -12.19 5.14 22.69
N THR A 197 -11.24 4.46 22.07
CA THR A 197 -11.02 3.00 22.20
C THR A 197 -9.88 2.64 23.15
N GLY A 198 -9.31 3.63 23.85
CA GLY A 198 -8.18 3.43 24.77
C GLY A 198 -6.88 2.97 24.10
N VAL A 199 -5.90 2.58 24.91
CA VAL A 199 -4.58 2.13 24.44
C VAL A 199 -4.67 0.87 23.59
N THR A 200 -5.57 -0.05 23.93
CA THR A 200 -5.77 -1.30 23.18
C THR A 200 -6.22 -1.03 21.72
N GLY A 201 -7.08 -0.04 21.52
CA GLY A 201 -7.51 0.38 20.19
C GLY A 201 -6.36 1.00 19.38
N ILE A 202 -5.50 1.77 20.04
CA ILE A 202 -4.29 2.33 19.43
C ILE A 202 -3.36 1.18 18.98
N LEU A 203 -3.04 0.23 19.86
CA LEU A 203 -2.15 -0.87 19.55
C LEU A 203 -2.64 -1.77 18.40
N LYS A 204 -3.94 -1.98 18.29
CA LYS A 204 -4.53 -2.73 17.16
C LYS A 204 -4.31 -2.05 15.80
N GLY A 205 -4.18 -0.74 15.77
CA GLY A 205 -3.93 0.00 14.54
C GLY A 205 -2.45 0.06 14.12
N VAL A 206 -1.51 -0.33 15.00
CA VAL A 206 -0.06 -0.23 14.72
C VAL A 206 0.34 -1.03 13.48
N SER A 207 -0.20 -2.24 13.30
CA SER A 207 0.08 -3.07 12.14
C SER A 207 -0.39 -2.43 10.82
N ALA A 208 -1.54 -1.76 10.82
CA ALA A 208 -2.04 -1.05 9.65
C ALA A 208 -1.18 0.18 9.31
N VAL A 209 -0.76 0.94 10.32
CA VAL A 209 0.09 2.12 10.14
C VAL A 209 1.52 1.72 9.77
N PHE A 210 2.00 0.54 10.19
CA PHE A 210 3.31 0.03 9.78
C PHE A 210 3.45 -0.04 8.25
N PHE A 211 2.37 -0.40 7.53
CA PHE A 211 2.38 -0.37 6.06
C PHE A 211 2.68 1.00 5.46
N ALA A 212 2.40 2.09 6.17
CA ALA A 212 2.74 3.44 5.70
C ALA A 212 4.24 3.73 5.75
N TYR A 213 4.99 3.00 6.58
CA TYR A 213 6.45 3.14 6.74
C TYR A 213 7.25 2.10 5.94
N ILE A 214 6.62 1.05 5.42
CA ILE A 214 7.29 0.05 4.56
C ILE A 214 7.89 0.75 3.34
N GLY A 215 9.10 0.34 2.98
CA GLY A 215 9.81 0.81 1.80
C GLY A 215 11.07 1.63 2.10
N PHE A 216 11.34 2.04 3.35
CA PHE A 216 12.60 2.68 3.67
C PHE A 216 13.81 1.73 3.45
N ASP A 217 13.60 0.44 3.64
CA ASP A 217 14.56 -0.64 3.40
C ASP A 217 14.85 -0.82 1.90
N ALA A 218 13.85 -0.58 1.03
CA ALA A 218 14.00 -0.65 -0.42
C ALA A 218 15.03 0.36 -0.96
N ILE A 219 15.32 1.44 -0.22
CA ILE A 219 16.38 2.39 -0.58
C ILE A 219 17.73 1.67 -0.67
N SER A 220 17.98 0.64 0.15
CA SER A 220 19.22 -0.13 0.10
C SER A 220 19.42 -0.95 -1.17
N THR A 221 18.33 -1.22 -1.91
CA THR A 221 18.43 -1.90 -3.21
C THR A 221 19.00 -1.02 -4.32
N THR A 222 19.06 0.30 -4.10
CA THR A 222 19.56 1.28 -5.08
C THR A 222 21.03 1.65 -4.89
N ALA A 223 21.79 0.85 -4.13
CA ALA A 223 23.19 1.13 -3.79
C ALA A 223 24.07 1.35 -5.03
N GLU A 224 23.90 0.55 -6.07
CA GLU A 224 24.68 0.62 -7.31
C GLU A 224 24.35 1.86 -8.18
N GLU A 225 23.25 2.55 -7.87
CA GLU A 225 22.79 3.74 -8.57
C GLU A 225 23.22 5.03 -7.87
N CYS A 226 23.75 4.94 -6.66
CA CYS A 226 24.21 6.07 -5.86
C CYS A 226 25.65 6.45 -6.24
N LYS A 227 25.95 7.75 -6.16
CA LYS A 227 27.34 8.23 -6.35
C LYS A 227 28.25 7.90 -5.17
N ASP A 228 27.71 8.02 -3.98
CA ASP A 228 28.40 7.72 -2.71
C ASP A 228 27.45 6.90 -1.84
N PRO A 229 27.30 5.58 -2.10
CA PRO A 229 26.32 4.77 -1.42
C PRO A 229 26.53 4.69 0.09
N GLN A 230 27.79 4.69 0.55
CA GLN A 230 28.10 4.63 1.99
C GLN A 230 27.55 5.81 2.78
N ARG A 231 27.40 6.96 2.13
CA ARG A 231 26.90 8.20 2.73
C ARG A 231 25.46 8.48 2.38
N ASP A 232 25.08 8.26 1.13
CA ASP A 232 23.79 8.67 0.58
C ASP A 232 22.65 7.73 1.02
N LEU A 233 22.92 6.40 1.08
CA LEU A 233 21.90 5.42 1.51
C LEU A 233 21.46 5.63 2.97
N PRO A 234 22.37 5.70 3.97
CA PRO A 234 21.97 5.93 5.35
C PRO A 234 21.15 7.21 5.55
N ARG A 235 21.55 8.28 4.88
CA ARG A 235 20.83 9.56 4.93
C ARG A 235 19.48 9.48 4.27
N GLY A 236 19.39 8.83 3.09
CA GLY A 236 18.16 8.61 2.38
C GLY A 236 17.13 7.86 3.23
N MET A 237 17.54 6.78 3.88
CA MET A 237 16.67 5.98 4.76
C MET A 237 16.15 6.79 5.95
N ILE A 238 17.02 7.53 6.64
CA ILE A 238 16.61 8.35 7.79
C ILE A 238 15.70 9.48 7.34
N TYR A 239 16.03 10.18 6.24
CA TYR A 239 15.18 11.28 5.74
C TYR A 239 13.82 10.78 5.27
N ALA A 240 13.75 9.61 4.63
CA ALA A 240 12.48 9.03 4.19
C ALA A 240 11.53 8.71 5.35
N LEU A 241 12.05 8.37 6.54
CA LEU A 241 11.24 8.14 7.73
C LEU A 241 10.78 9.42 8.44
N VAL A 242 11.56 10.51 8.31
CA VAL A 242 11.24 11.79 8.96
C VAL A 242 10.20 12.57 8.17
N VAL A 243 10.16 12.42 6.84
CA VAL A 243 9.24 13.12 5.92
C VAL A 243 7.92 12.37 5.80
#